data_6176953ba64edfbf3c010abbbe4cecb1
#
_entry.id   6176953ba64edfbf3c010abbbe4cecb1
#
_cell.length_a   1.000
_cell.length_b   1.000
_cell.length_c   1.000
_cell.angle_alpha   90.00
_cell.angle_beta   90.00
_cell.angle_gamma   90.00
#
_symmetry.space_group_name_H-M   'P 1'
#
loop_
_entity.id
_entity.type
_entity.pdbx_description
1 polymer ?
#
loop_
_entity_poly.entity_id
_entity_poly.type
_entity_poly.pdbx_seq_one_letter_code
_entity_poly.pdbx_strand_id
1 'polypeptide(L)'
;MASFKNDFGLNGKLGDVIIYQIGNKSYARRTFRANNPKTMKQQEVRARFLVAIRFYQKLKETSLRRILKVSAQGNSFNGYTFYLEKNMKVFCADGRIGDFSQLQFSAGKRQRVFHLRGQIDLEGRVLLQWEKVGGRGFVED
;
A
#
# COMPACT_ATOMS: atom_id res chain seq x y z
N MET A 1 -24.36 11.76 1.31
CA MET A 1 -24.60 10.35 0.98
C MET A 1 -25.75 9.87 1.83
N ALA A 2 -26.80 9.32 1.23
CA ALA A 2 -27.94 8.76 1.97
C ALA A 2 -27.81 7.24 1.97
N SER A 3 -27.98 6.59 3.12
CA SER A 3 -28.12 5.14 3.24
C SER A 3 -29.60 4.78 3.36
N PHE A 4 -30.00 3.67 2.78
CA PHE A 4 -31.37 3.20 2.82
C PHE A 4 -31.43 1.67 2.83
N LYS A 5 -32.57 1.13 3.24
CA LYS A 5 -32.85 -0.30 3.16
C LYS A 5 -33.28 -0.64 1.72
N ASN A 6 -32.52 -1.52 1.08
CA ASN A 6 -32.75 -1.91 -0.32
C ASN A 6 -33.32 -3.32 -0.38
N ASP A 7 -34.59 -3.44 -0.11
CA ASP A 7 -35.28 -4.74 -0.08
C ASP A 7 -35.40 -5.38 -1.46
N PHE A 8 -35.23 -4.59 -2.53
CA PHE A 8 -35.32 -5.06 -3.93
C PHE A 8 -33.96 -5.42 -4.56
N GLY A 9 -32.84 -5.28 -3.80
CA GLY A 9 -31.51 -5.59 -4.31
C GLY A 9 -31.04 -4.74 -5.49
N LEU A 10 -31.59 -3.53 -5.66
CA LEU A 10 -31.29 -2.65 -6.77
C LEU A 10 -29.84 -2.15 -6.71
N ASN A 11 -29.09 -2.36 -7.79
CA ASN A 11 -27.73 -1.85 -7.95
C ASN A 11 -27.57 -1.26 -9.35
N GLY A 12 -26.84 -0.16 -9.47
CA GLY A 12 -26.56 0.46 -10.76
C GLY A 12 -27.02 1.90 -10.86
N LYS A 13 -27.08 2.39 -12.10
CA LYS A 13 -27.47 3.76 -12.40
C LYS A 13 -28.96 3.81 -12.79
N LEU A 14 -29.69 4.64 -12.08
CA LEU A 14 -31.11 4.94 -12.38
C LEU A 14 -31.24 6.46 -12.60
N GLY A 15 -31.35 6.88 -13.86
CA GLY A 15 -31.35 8.29 -14.21
C GLY A 15 -30.09 9.02 -13.67
N ASP A 16 -30.30 10.02 -12.83
CA ASP A 16 -29.24 10.80 -12.20
C ASP A 16 -28.75 10.21 -10.87
N VAL A 17 -29.26 9.05 -10.47
CA VAL A 17 -28.91 8.43 -9.20
C VAL A 17 -28.13 7.15 -9.46
N ILE A 18 -27.05 6.95 -8.70
CA ILE A 18 -26.29 5.70 -8.63
C ILE A 18 -26.60 5.04 -7.30
N ILE A 19 -27.09 3.81 -7.37
CA ILE A 19 -27.34 2.94 -6.22
C ILE A 19 -26.22 1.90 -6.16
N TYR A 20 -25.58 1.75 -5.01
CA TYR A 20 -24.51 0.78 -4.80
C TYR A 20 -24.53 0.24 -3.37
N GLN A 21 -23.94 -0.92 -3.16
CA GLN A 21 -23.91 -1.61 -1.88
C GLN A 21 -22.48 -1.69 -1.35
N ILE A 22 -22.32 -1.43 -0.07
CA ILE A 22 -21.06 -1.66 0.67
C ILE A 22 -21.39 -2.51 1.89
N GLY A 23 -20.92 -3.76 1.89
CA GLY A 23 -21.33 -4.74 2.89
C GLY A 23 -22.83 -4.96 2.85
N ASN A 24 -23.49 -4.83 4.00
CA ASN A 24 -24.96 -5.01 4.13
C ASN A 24 -25.74 -3.70 4.02
N LYS A 25 -25.11 -2.59 3.62
CA LYS A 25 -25.76 -1.28 3.53
C LYS A 25 -25.82 -0.80 2.08
N SER A 26 -26.98 -0.32 1.66
CA SER A 26 -27.18 0.29 0.36
C SER A 26 -27.09 1.80 0.47
N TYR A 27 -26.49 2.40 -0.53
CA TYR A 27 -26.24 3.83 -0.63
C TYR A 27 -26.74 4.36 -1.96
N ALA A 28 -27.24 5.58 -1.94
CA ALA A 28 -27.60 6.32 -3.13
C ALA A 28 -26.80 7.62 -3.21
N ARG A 29 -26.32 7.96 -4.39
CA ARG A 29 -25.70 9.25 -4.66
C ARG A 29 -26.15 9.81 -6.00
N ARG A 30 -26.25 11.11 -6.11
CA ARG A 30 -26.50 11.76 -7.40
C ARG A 30 -25.27 11.64 -8.29
N THR A 31 -25.50 11.37 -9.56
CA THR A 31 -24.45 11.45 -10.58
C THR A 31 -24.06 12.92 -10.75
N PHE A 32 -22.77 13.21 -10.70
CA PHE A 32 -22.26 14.53 -11.02
C PHE A 32 -21.17 14.41 -12.10
N ARG A 33 -21.03 15.42 -12.91
CA ARG A 33 -19.92 15.51 -13.85
C ARG A 33 -18.64 15.78 -13.06
N ALA A 34 -17.68 14.89 -13.16
CA ALA A 34 -16.39 15.09 -12.53
C ALA A 34 -15.69 16.29 -13.16
N ASN A 35 -15.51 17.35 -12.40
CA ASN A 35 -14.64 18.45 -12.80
C ASN A 35 -13.20 18.03 -12.53
N ASN A 36 -12.40 17.97 -13.59
CA ASN A 36 -10.98 17.61 -13.52
C ASN A 36 -10.14 18.80 -13.96
N PRO A 37 -9.88 19.78 -13.07
CA PRO A 37 -9.22 21.03 -13.41
C PRO A 37 -7.76 20.88 -13.84
N LYS A 38 -7.17 19.71 -13.70
CA LYS A 38 -5.76 19.42 -14.07
C LYS A 38 -4.77 20.43 -13.50
N THR A 39 -4.98 20.88 -12.28
CA THR A 39 -4.04 21.80 -11.62
C THR A 39 -2.64 21.17 -11.50
N MET A 40 -1.60 21.99 -11.43
CA MET A 40 -0.20 21.53 -11.29
C MET A 40 -0.05 20.56 -10.10
N LYS A 41 -0.60 20.91 -8.94
CA LYS A 41 -0.57 20.04 -7.74
C LYS A 41 -1.24 18.69 -7.97
N GLN A 42 -2.35 18.66 -8.71
CA GLN A 42 -3.01 17.39 -9.04
C GLN A 42 -2.18 16.55 -10.00
N GLN A 43 -1.50 17.18 -10.97
CA GLN A 43 -0.62 16.49 -11.89
C GLN A 43 0.58 15.88 -11.17
N GLU A 44 1.20 16.60 -10.25
CA GLU A 44 2.30 16.09 -9.40
C GLU A 44 1.88 14.88 -8.58
N VAL A 45 0.73 14.97 -7.88
CA VAL A 45 0.21 13.84 -7.09
C VAL A 45 -0.07 12.62 -7.96
N ARG A 46 -0.66 12.83 -9.15
CA ARG A 46 -0.92 11.74 -10.11
C ARG A 46 0.38 11.13 -10.63
N ALA A 47 1.38 11.95 -10.91
CA ALA A 47 2.69 11.47 -11.35
C ALA A 47 3.34 10.59 -10.27
N ARG A 48 3.40 11.04 -9.02
CA ARG A 48 3.87 10.23 -7.88
C ARG A 48 3.12 8.91 -7.75
N PHE A 49 1.80 8.98 -7.83
CA PHE A 49 0.95 7.80 -7.73
C PHE A 49 1.22 6.80 -8.86
N LEU A 50 1.43 7.28 -10.09
CA LEU A 50 1.78 6.44 -11.23
C LEU A 50 3.10 5.70 -11.01
N VAL A 51 4.12 6.40 -10.48
CA VAL A 51 5.42 5.80 -10.15
C VAL A 51 5.26 4.71 -9.10
N ALA A 52 4.51 5.01 -8.02
CA ALA A 52 4.22 4.06 -6.96
C ALA A 52 3.51 2.80 -7.48
N ILE A 53 2.51 2.95 -8.37
CA ILE A 53 1.81 1.81 -8.99
C ILE A 53 2.76 0.97 -9.84
N ARG A 54 3.56 1.59 -10.70
CA ARG A 54 4.51 0.87 -11.56
C ARG A 54 5.52 0.07 -10.74
N PHE A 55 6.00 0.65 -9.67
CA PHE A 55 6.90 -0.04 -8.75
C PHE A 55 6.19 -1.23 -8.06
N TYR A 56 4.98 -1.02 -7.55
CA TYR A 56 4.20 -2.11 -6.95
C TYR A 56 3.92 -3.25 -7.93
N GLN A 57 3.64 -2.97 -9.19
CA GLN A 57 3.41 -4.00 -10.21
C GLN A 57 4.62 -4.93 -10.37
N LYS A 58 5.84 -4.39 -10.30
CA LYS A 58 7.07 -5.19 -10.30
C LYS A 58 7.22 -6.02 -9.01
N LEU A 59 6.85 -5.46 -7.86
CA LEU A 59 6.89 -6.17 -6.58
C LEU A 59 5.85 -7.30 -6.50
N LYS A 60 4.77 -7.20 -7.24
CA LYS A 60 3.65 -8.16 -7.20
C LYS A 60 4.08 -9.59 -7.56
N GLU A 61 5.12 -9.75 -8.36
CA GLU A 61 5.68 -11.04 -8.79
C GLU A 61 6.67 -11.62 -7.78
N THR A 62 7.03 -10.86 -6.75
CA THR A 62 8.00 -11.26 -5.73
C THR A 62 7.32 -11.75 -4.46
N SER A 63 8.11 -12.36 -3.56
CA SER A 63 7.68 -12.75 -2.21
C SER A 63 7.21 -11.57 -1.35
N LEU A 64 7.59 -10.34 -1.68
CA LEU A 64 7.18 -9.12 -1.00
C LEU A 64 5.66 -8.93 -0.99
N ARG A 65 4.96 -9.42 -2.01
CA ARG A 65 3.48 -9.43 -2.02
C ARG A 65 2.88 -10.15 -0.81
N ARG A 66 3.46 -11.27 -0.41
CA ARG A 66 3.03 -12.03 0.78
C ARG A 66 3.27 -11.23 2.05
N ILE A 67 4.44 -10.61 2.17
CA ILE A 67 4.81 -9.78 3.32
C ILE A 67 3.85 -8.61 3.46
N LEU A 68 3.55 -7.90 2.37
CA LEU A 68 2.60 -6.80 2.36
C LEU A 68 1.19 -7.26 2.78
N LYS A 69 0.74 -8.44 2.33
CA LYS A 69 -0.56 -8.99 2.71
C LYS A 69 -0.64 -9.27 4.21
N VAL A 70 0.39 -9.88 4.78
CA VAL A 70 0.47 -10.17 6.22
C VAL A 70 0.55 -8.86 7.03
N SER A 71 1.38 -7.92 6.60
CA SER A 71 1.55 -6.63 7.27
C SER A 71 0.30 -5.74 7.24
N ALA A 72 -0.58 -5.93 6.26
CA ALA A 72 -1.85 -5.23 6.18
C ALA A 72 -2.87 -5.71 7.21
N GLN A 73 -2.73 -6.93 7.73
CA GLN A 73 -3.66 -7.48 8.71
C GLN A 73 -3.65 -6.62 9.99
N GLY A 74 -4.81 -6.07 10.32
CA GLY A 74 -4.98 -5.17 11.47
C GLY A 74 -4.50 -3.73 11.27
N ASN A 75 -3.89 -3.40 10.13
CA ASN A 75 -3.36 -2.07 9.85
C ASN A 75 -4.02 -1.37 8.66
N SER A 76 -4.37 -2.10 7.60
CA SER A 76 -4.90 -1.55 6.36
C SER A 76 -5.86 -2.53 5.69
N PHE A 77 -6.67 -2.04 4.74
CA PHE A 77 -7.67 -2.86 4.05
C PHE A 77 -7.07 -4.05 3.28
N ASN A 78 -5.92 -3.83 2.62
CA ASN A 78 -5.18 -4.89 1.92
C ASN A 78 -3.70 -4.50 1.76
N GLY A 79 -2.87 -5.44 1.28
CA GLY A 79 -1.43 -5.23 1.11
C GLY A 79 -1.07 -4.08 0.15
N TYR A 80 -1.88 -3.83 -0.88
CA TYR A 80 -1.68 -2.70 -1.79
C TYR A 80 -1.95 -1.36 -1.11
N THR A 81 -3.04 -1.26 -0.35
CA THR A 81 -3.38 -0.05 0.41
C THR A 81 -2.31 0.24 1.45
N PHE A 82 -1.87 -0.79 2.19
CA PHE A 82 -0.75 -0.70 3.13
C PHE A 82 0.52 -0.17 2.47
N TYR A 83 0.89 -0.74 1.33
CA TYR A 83 2.06 -0.30 0.57
C TYR A 83 1.97 1.19 0.18
N LEU A 84 0.85 1.63 -0.37
CA LEU A 84 0.65 3.03 -0.76
C LEU A 84 0.70 3.96 0.45
N GLU A 85 -0.01 3.62 1.52
CA GLU A 85 -0.05 4.42 2.75
C GLU A 85 1.36 4.70 3.31
N LYS A 86 2.21 3.68 3.32
CA LYS A 86 3.56 3.79 3.88
C LYS A 86 4.58 4.44 2.95
N ASN A 87 4.39 4.30 1.63
CA ASN A 87 5.47 4.63 0.68
C ASN A 87 5.18 5.83 -0.23
N MET A 88 3.97 6.39 -0.25
CA MET A 88 3.63 7.50 -1.17
C MET A 88 4.57 8.71 -1.08
N LYS A 89 5.13 8.98 0.11
CA LYS A 89 6.03 10.12 0.35
C LYS A 89 7.43 9.91 -0.24
N VAL A 90 7.81 8.66 -0.50
CA VAL A 90 9.13 8.29 -1.01
C VAL A 90 9.24 8.49 -2.53
N PHE A 91 8.09 8.49 -3.21
CA PHE A 91 8.05 8.65 -4.68
C PHE A 91 8.01 10.12 -5.07
N CYS A 92 8.82 10.48 -6.07
CA CYS A 92 8.87 11.82 -6.64
C CYS A 92 8.02 11.91 -7.91
N ALA A 93 7.57 13.14 -8.24
CA ALA A 93 6.77 13.38 -9.44
C ALA A 93 7.57 13.23 -10.75
N ASP A 94 8.89 13.31 -10.68
CA ASP A 94 9.83 13.17 -11.80
C ASP A 94 10.11 11.70 -12.18
N GLY A 95 9.46 10.75 -11.52
CA GLY A 95 9.63 9.33 -11.81
C GLY A 95 10.68 8.62 -10.97
N ARG A 96 11.35 9.33 -10.08
CA ARG A 96 12.41 8.78 -9.21
C ARG A 96 11.86 8.33 -7.87
N ILE A 97 12.62 7.47 -7.22
CA ILE A 97 12.46 7.14 -5.80
C ILE A 97 13.44 8.03 -5.04
N GLY A 98 12.93 8.84 -4.12
CA GLY A 98 13.75 9.81 -3.41
C GLY A 98 14.81 9.15 -2.55
N ASP A 99 14.39 8.22 -1.70
CA ASP A 99 15.30 7.49 -0.81
C ASP A 99 14.80 6.05 -0.62
N PHE A 100 15.53 5.09 -1.15
CA PHE A 100 15.19 3.66 -1.03
C PHE A 100 15.18 3.15 0.40
N SER A 101 15.98 3.76 1.30
CA SER A 101 16.04 3.35 2.71
C SER A 101 14.74 3.61 3.46
N GLN A 102 13.92 4.53 2.97
CA GLN A 102 12.62 4.87 3.56
C GLN A 102 11.47 3.98 3.08
N LEU A 103 11.72 3.08 2.13
CA LEU A 103 10.70 2.15 1.67
C LEU A 103 10.34 1.16 2.78
N GLN A 104 9.05 1.06 3.07
CA GLN A 104 8.51 0.19 4.09
C GLN A 104 7.61 -0.88 3.49
N PHE A 105 8.03 -2.14 3.60
CA PHE A 105 7.29 -3.30 3.06
C PHE A 105 6.65 -4.16 4.14
N SER A 106 7.00 -3.93 5.40
CA SER A 106 6.48 -4.70 6.51
C SER A 106 6.10 -3.81 7.69
N ALA A 107 5.12 -4.24 8.46
CA ALA A 107 4.82 -3.72 9.77
C ALA A 107 4.60 -4.88 10.73
N GLY A 108 5.12 -4.74 11.95
CA GLY A 108 4.99 -5.74 12.99
C GLY A 108 5.62 -5.26 14.28
N LYS A 109 5.36 -6.01 15.36
CA LYS A 109 5.91 -5.73 16.70
C LYS A 109 7.30 -6.36 16.92
N ARG A 110 7.84 -7.05 15.90
CA ARG A 110 9.15 -7.69 16.03
C ARG A 110 10.26 -6.65 16.07
N GLN A 111 11.30 -6.98 16.80
CA GLN A 111 12.49 -6.16 16.92
C GLN A 111 13.10 -5.89 15.54
N ARG A 112 13.51 -4.65 15.30
CA ARG A 112 14.20 -4.28 14.07
C ARG A 112 15.56 -4.94 14.03
N VAL A 113 16.01 -5.28 12.83
CA VAL A 113 17.38 -5.70 12.60
C VAL A 113 18.26 -4.44 12.63
N PHE A 114 19.30 -4.45 13.45
CA PHE A 114 20.25 -3.35 13.57
C PHE A 114 21.55 -3.67 12.82
N HIS A 115 22.19 -2.63 12.32
CA HIS A 115 23.46 -2.70 11.60
C HIS A 115 23.47 -3.73 10.45
N LEU A 116 22.36 -3.78 9.69
CA LEU A 116 22.26 -4.62 8.52
C LEU A 116 23.29 -4.16 7.48
N ARG A 117 24.22 -5.05 7.13
CA ARG A 117 25.19 -4.86 6.05
C ARG A 117 24.94 -5.89 4.96
N GLY A 118 24.89 -5.43 3.72
CA GLY A 118 24.82 -6.29 2.55
C GLY A 118 26.13 -6.26 1.79
N GLN A 119 26.65 -7.41 1.43
CA GLN A 119 27.81 -7.58 0.54
C GLN A 119 27.44 -8.52 -0.58
N ILE A 120 27.98 -8.26 -1.77
CA ILE A 120 27.84 -9.17 -2.91
C ILE A 120 29.21 -9.83 -3.08
N ASP A 121 29.26 -11.16 -3.03
CA ASP A 121 30.49 -11.90 -3.27
C ASP A 121 30.79 -11.96 -4.78
N LEU A 122 31.99 -12.50 -5.10
CA LEU A 122 32.45 -12.64 -6.49
C LEU A 122 31.59 -13.60 -7.33
N GLU A 123 30.76 -14.42 -6.68
CA GLU A 123 29.80 -15.33 -7.32
C GLU A 123 28.41 -14.74 -7.47
N GLY A 124 28.23 -13.44 -7.11
CA GLY A 124 26.94 -12.74 -7.20
C GLY A 124 25.96 -13.09 -6.08
N ARG A 125 26.38 -13.78 -5.02
CA ARG A 125 25.53 -14.08 -3.86
C ARG A 125 25.47 -12.88 -2.92
N VAL A 126 24.30 -12.58 -2.42
CA VAL A 126 24.09 -11.51 -1.45
C VAL A 126 24.29 -12.08 -0.04
N LEU A 127 25.32 -11.59 0.65
CA LEU A 127 25.60 -11.90 2.05
C LEU A 127 25.01 -10.79 2.91
N LEU A 128 24.11 -11.14 3.82
CA LEU A 128 23.52 -10.21 4.77
C LEU A 128 24.06 -10.49 6.16
N GLN A 129 24.63 -9.48 6.78
CA GLN A 129 25.13 -9.51 8.16
C GLN A 129 24.33 -8.52 9.00
N TRP A 130 23.95 -8.91 10.21
CA TRP A 130 23.28 -8.03 11.16
C TRP A 130 23.70 -8.36 12.58
N GLU A 131 23.61 -7.37 13.46
CA GLU A 131 23.88 -7.56 14.88
C GLU A 131 22.63 -8.11 15.58
N LYS A 132 22.84 -9.16 16.37
CA LYS A 132 21.85 -9.64 17.32
C LYS A 132 21.81 -8.63 18.48
N VAL A 133 20.76 -7.85 18.58
CA VAL A 133 20.53 -7.07 19.79
C VAL A 133 20.22 -8.06 20.91
N GLY A 134 21.06 -8.04 21.95
CA GLY A 134 20.96 -8.97 23.09
C GLY A 134 19.58 -8.92 23.74
N GLY A 135 18.68 -9.76 23.29
CA GLY A 135 17.48 -10.15 24.02
C GLY A 135 17.89 -11.20 25.03
N ARG A 136 17.53 -10.97 26.28
CA ARG A 136 17.64 -11.95 27.37
C ARG A 136 17.15 -13.30 26.88
N GLY A 137 17.92 -14.35 27.17
CA GLY A 137 17.77 -15.68 26.66
C GLY A 137 16.34 -16.22 26.65
N PHE A 138 16.01 -16.86 25.58
CA PHE A 138 15.03 -17.93 25.62
C PHE A 138 15.70 -19.06 26.42
N VAL A 139 15.15 -19.32 27.58
CA VAL A 139 15.39 -20.59 28.28
C VAL A 139 14.65 -21.61 27.43
N GLU A 140 15.40 -22.53 26.84
CA GLU A 140 14.85 -23.79 26.31
C GLU A 140 14.46 -24.65 27.53
N ASP A 141 13.18 -24.92 27.68
CA ASP A 141 12.66 -26.05 28.44
C ASP A 141 12.35 -27.19 27.46
#